data_e6d2af0e3eb8d5618f1c34eb072cf0a0
#
_entry.id   e6d2af0e3eb8d5618f1c34eb072cf0a0
#
_cell.length_a   1.000
_cell.length_b   1.000
_cell.length_c   1.000
_cell.angle_alpha   90.00
_cell.angle_beta   90.00
_cell.angle_gamma   90.00
#
_symmetry.space_group_name_H-M   'P 1'
#
loop_
_entity.id
_entity.type
_entity.pdbx_description
1 polymer ?
#
loop_
_entity_poly.entity_id
_entity_poly.type
_entity_poly.pdbx_seq_one_letter_code
_entity_poly.pdbx_strand_id
1 'polypeptide(L)'
;MTEDLSDFVHRKHKYALFYAFDESYLLSLNKFANDKTLNIMKIRSILFATLSVAVLASCGGKVADVTEITGTVVPEGISEVNVVVGEAVDTLVPVVDGKFAVTVPADVTALGTIAAGNIGVNFISDGTPLTVVLDQDVAVTSKYPNISVQEKLNAYNVEEQKFMDEYMAKQREIMADSLLTQDEKSAQFEAYYDEFIEPYIAHHVEAAKSNPDNFISVFALSNLRSQIDDAQMSELVNAVIPAIQESKYVSGMKEALDARLNTAEGKPFVDFTVNSVVGMTRSIPPQPKYAEVKFSDYVGKGKYILVDFWAPWCGPCKREIPNLKAVYDKYAGEKFDILSIAVWERQPVQVTIDTAAELGMNWSHINNAGSVPTDIYGVEGIPHLMLIGPDGTILKRGFHGLEGIQEAVAEFIK
;
A
#
# COMPACT_ATOMS: atom_id res chain seq x y z
N MET A 1 -33.98 -6.71 21.27
CA MET A 1 -32.93 -7.34 20.48
C MET A 1 -32.35 -6.19 19.67
N THR A 2 -31.39 -5.52 20.27
CA THR A 2 -30.64 -4.40 19.69
C THR A 2 -29.23 -4.95 19.47
N GLU A 3 -28.97 -5.47 18.27
CA GLU A 3 -27.60 -5.73 17.82
C GLU A 3 -26.89 -4.39 17.64
N ASP A 4 -25.66 -4.35 18.10
CA ASP A 4 -24.83 -3.16 18.16
C ASP A 4 -24.44 -2.70 16.73
N LEU A 5 -25.07 -1.63 16.27
CA LEU A 5 -24.89 -1.03 14.94
C LEU A 5 -23.45 -0.56 14.68
N SER A 6 -22.64 -0.35 15.74
CA SER A 6 -21.24 0.06 15.62
C SER A 6 -20.35 -1.04 14.98
N ASP A 7 -20.67 -2.30 15.26
CA ASP A 7 -19.98 -3.46 14.71
C ASP A 7 -20.25 -3.66 13.21
N PHE A 8 -21.45 -3.27 12.74
CA PHE A 8 -21.82 -3.41 11.33
C PHE A 8 -21.11 -2.37 10.42
N VAL A 9 -20.87 -1.17 10.92
CA VAL A 9 -20.15 -0.10 10.18
C VAL A 9 -18.67 -0.43 10.05
N HIS A 10 -18.04 -0.98 11.09
CA HIS A 10 -16.65 -1.45 11.05
C HIS A 10 -16.45 -2.57 10.00
N ARG A 11 -17.44 -3.42 9.82
CA ARG A 11 -17.39 -4.56 8.88
C ARG A 11 -17.39 -4.14 7.42
N LYS A 12 -18.19 -3.13 7.01
CA LYS A 12 -18.22 -2.66 5.61
C LYS A 12 -16.92 -2.01 5.13
N HIS A 13 -16.12 -1.45 6.02
CA HIS A 13 -14.80 -0.88 5.70
C HIS A 13 -13.79 -1.95 5.25
N LYS A 14 -13.83 -3.13 5.86
CA LYS A 14 -12.91 -4.25 5.54
C LYS A 14 -13.05 -4.74 4.09
N TYR A 15 -14.27 -4.71 3.50
CA TYR A 15 -14.52 -5.29 2.18
C TYR A 15 -14.14 -4.41 1.00
N ALA A 16 -14.22 -3.09 1.13
CA ALA A 16 -13.82 -2.17 0.06
C ALA A 16 -12.32 -2.27 -0.26
N LEU A 17 -11.51 -2.64 0.73
CA LEU A 17 -10.07 -2.85 0.59
C LEU A 17 -9.72 -4.21 -0.01
N PHE A 18 -10.54 -5.25 0.21
CA PHE A 18 -10.28 -6.60 -0.27
C PHE A 18 -10.53 -6.80 -1.77
N TYR A 19 -11.47 -6.06 -2.37
CA TYR A 19 -11.61 -6.03 -3.84
C TYR A 19 -10.41 -5.37 -4.55
N ALA A 20 -9.59 -4.60 -3.82
CA ALA A 20 -8.33 -4.06 -4.32
C ALA A 20 -7.15 -5.05 -4.20
N PHE A 21 -7.28 -6.09 -3.36
CA PHE A 21 -6.22 -7.05 -3.09
C PHE A 21 -6.07 -8.11 -4.19
N ASP A 22 -7.18 -8.44 -4.91
CA ASP A 22 -7.22 -9.56 -5.86
C ASP A 22 -6.37 -9.33 -7.13
N GLU A 23 -6.31 -8.11 -7.64
CA GLU A 23 -5.45 -7.80 -8.80
C GLU A 23 -4.14 -7.08 -8.42
N SER A 24 -4.11 -6.31 -7.33
CA SER A 24 -2.95 -5.50 -7.01
C SER A 24 -1.84 -6.28 -6.30
N TYR A 25 -2.14 -7.33 -5.54
CA TYR A 25 -1.14 -8.14 -4.86
C TYR A 25 -0.42 -9.07 -5.84
N LEU A 26 -1.17 -9.76 -6.71
CA LEU A 26 -0.58 -10.52 -7.82
C LEU A 26 0.11 -9.60 -8.84
N LEU A 27 -0.42 -8.38 -9.05
CA LEU A 27 0.21 -7.36 -9.89
C LEU A 27 1.40 -6.69 -9.18
N SER A 28 1.45 -6.60 -7.86
CA SER A 28 2.64 -6.07 -7.16
C SER A 28 3.79 -7.06 -7.23
N LEU A 29 3.56 -8.35 -7.02
CA LEU A 29 4.57 -9.38 -7.24
C LEU A 29 5.01 -9.44 -8.71
N ASN A 30 4.10 -9.25 -9.67
CA ASN A 30 4.40 -9.18 -11.10
C ASN A 30 4.84 -7.78 -11.58
N LYS A 31 4.44 -6.69 -10.92
CA LYS A 31 4.86 -5.32 -11.28
C LYS A 31 6.31 -5.04 -10.88
N PHE A 32 6.80 -5.62 -9.81
CA PHE A 32 8.24 -5.59 -9.48
C PHE A 32 9.08 -6.30 -10.52
N ALA A 33 8.51 -7.29 -11.25
CA ALA A 33 9.19 -7.96 -12.36
C ALA A 33 9.03 -7.24 -13.72
N ASN A 34 8.09 -6.31 -13.91
CA ASN A 34 7.71 -5.79 -15.23
C ASN A 34 7.77 -4.28 -15.44
N ASP A 35 8.33 -3.49 -14.52
CA ASP A 35 8.49 -2.05 -14.77
C ASP A 35 9.67 -1.78 -15.75
N LYS A 36 9.44 -2.12 -17.02
CA LYS A 36 10.33 -1.82 -18.16
C LYS A 36 10.04 -0.44 -18.72
N THR A 37 10.21 0.60 -17.94
CA THR A 37 10.42 1.95 -18.49
C THR A 37 11.49 2.68 -17.68
N LEU A 38 12.71 2.16 -17.78
CA LEU A 38 13.89 2.98 -17.49
C LEU A 38 14.74 3.10 -18.76
N ASN A 39 14.92 4.34 -19.15
CA ASN A 39 15.79 4.77 -20.22
C ASN A 39 17.20 4.18 -20.08
N ILE A 40 17.61 3.52 -21.14
CA ILE A 40 18.98 3.04 -21.36
C ILE A 40 19.91 4.25 -21.43
N MET A 41 20.63 4.52 -20.36
CA MET A 41 21.89 5.26 -20.46
C MET A 41 23.04 4.26 -20.41
N LYS A 42 23.72 4.18 -21.56
CA LYS A 42 24.92 3.38 -21.79
C LYS A 42 26.04 3.81 -20.83
N ILE A 43 26.53 2.90 -20.01
CA ILE A 43 27.90 2.98 -19.51
C ILE A 43 28.59 1.67 -19.84
N ARG A 44 29.53 1.77 -20.79
CA ARG A 44 30.52 0.75 -21.08
C ARG A 44 31.58 0.80 -19.99
N SER A 45 31.80 -0.30 -19.29
CA SER A 45 33.14 -0.62 -18.80
C SER A 45 33.20 -2.13 -18.54
N ILE A 46 33.84 -2.81 -19.45
CA ILE A 46 34.26 -4.20 -19.34
C ILE A 46 35.52 -4.21 -18.46
N LEU A 47 35.44 -4.87 -17.31
CA LEU A 47 36.63 -5.33 -16.62
C LEU A 47 36.43 -6.82 -16.28
N PHE A 48 37.05 -7.67 -17.08
CA PHE A 48 37.27 -9.09 -16.74
C PHE A 48 38.22 -9.13 -15.55
N ALA A 49 37.73 -9.49 -14.37
CA ALA A 49 38.54 -9.93 -13.26
C ALA A 49 38.18 -11.39 -12.96
N THR A 50 38.96 -12.31 -13.49
CA THR A 50 39.01 -13.70 -13.00
C THR A 50 39.58 -13.67 -11.59
N LEU A 51 38.71 -13.67 -10.60
CA LEU A 51 39.14 -13.82 -9.20
C LEU A 51 39.06 -15.31 -8.84
N SER A 52 40.22 -15.91 -8.71
CA SER A 52 40.40 -17.27 -8.15
C SER A 52 40.02 -17.22 -6.67
N VAL A 53 38.89 -17.85 -6.32
CA VAL A 53 38.42 -17.94 -4.94
C VAL A 53 39.30 -18.93 -4.17
N ALA A 54 40.14 -18.42 -3.28
CA ALA A 54 40.81 -19.22 -2.27
C ALA A 54 39.76 -19.53 -1.18
N VAL A 55 39.32 -20.79 -1.12
CA VAL A 55 38.49 -21.32 -0.05
C VAL A 55 39.27 -21.30 1.24
N LEU A 56 39.12 -20.28 2.07
CA LEU A 56 39.48 -20.32 3.47
C LEU A 56 38.34 -20.96 4.25
N ALA A 57 38.49 -22.26 4.55
CA ALA A 57 37.62 -22.92 5.50
C ALA A 57 37.83 -22.33 6.90
N SER A 58 37.02 -21.35 7.26
CA SER A 58 36.91 -20.86 8.63
C SER A 58 35.86 -21.67 9.38
N CYS A 59 36.30 -22.57 10.23
CA CYS A 59 35.48 -23.20 11.26
C CYS A 59 35.21 -22.16 12.35
N GLY A 60 34.00 -21.60 12.34
CA GLY A 60 33.49 -20.71 13.37
C GLY A 60 32.44 -19.74 12.76
N GLY A 61 31.17 -19.90 13.11
CA GLY A 61 30.00 -19.27 12.52
C GLY A 61 29.98 -17.75 12.45
N LYS A 62 30.89 -17.18 11.68
CA LYS A 62 30.85 -15.76 11.31
C LYS A 62 30.21 -15.67 9.93
N VAL A 63 29.11 -14.97 9.86
CA VAL A 63 28.45 -14.63 8.59
C VAL A 63 29.46 -13.84 7.74
N ALA A 64 29.60 -14.17 6.46
CA ALA A 64 30.52 -13.50 5.56
C ALA A 64 29.93 -12.14 5.11
N ASP A 65 30.80 -11.20 4.74
CA ASP A 65 30.39 -9.89 4.20
C ASP A 65 29.80 -10.00 2.78
N VAL A 66 29.81 -11.19 2.21
CA VAL A 66 29.27 -11.49 0.88
C VAL A 66 28.49 -12.80 0.89
N THR A 67 27.46 -12.87 0.05
CA THR A 67 26.70 -14.10 -0.23
C THR A 67 27.15 -14.68 -1.56
N GLU A 68 27.60 -15.92 -1.54
CA GLU A 68 27.87 -16.73 -2.75
C GLU A 68 26.55 -17.37 -3.20
N ILE A 69 26.16 -17.13 -4.44
CA ILE A 69 24.95 -17.70 -5.03
C ILE A 69 25.33 -18.56 -6.22
N THR A 70 24.88 -19.82 -6.20
CA THR A 70 24.97 -20.73 -7.34
C THR A 70 23.57 -21.14 -7.76
N GLY A 71 23.31 -21.24 -9.06
CA GLY A 71 21.97 -21.58 -9.50
C GLY A 71 21.92 -22.40 -10.77
N THR A 72 20.75 -22.99 -11.00
CA THR A 72 20.37 -23.68 -12.22
C THR A 72 19.15 -23.03 -12.85
N VAL A 73 19.16 -22.95 -14.19
CA VAL A 73 18.04 -22.46 -15.00
C VAL A 73 17.59 -23.62 -15.87
N VAL A 74 16.35 -24.07 -15.66
CA VAL A 74 15.81 -25.25 -16.35
C VAL A 74 15.25 -24.91 -17.74
N PRO A 75 14.55 -23.77 -17.97
CA PRO A 75 14.09 -23.39 -19.30
C PRO A 75 15.26 -23.24 -20.29
N GLU A 76 15.14 -23.90 -21.44
CA GLU A 76 16.14 -23.81 -22.51
C GLU A 76 16.17 -22.39 -23.14
N GLY A 77 17.35 -22.01 -23.65
CA GLY A 77 17.51 -20.73 -24.38
C GLY A 77 17.78 -19.50 -23.52
N ILE A 78 17.83 -19.63 -22.21
CA ILE A 78 18.23 -18.55 -21.29
C ILE A 78 19.76 -18.47 -21.26
N SER A 79 20.31 -17.34 -21.73
CA SER A 79 21.75 -17.08 -21.78
C SER A 79 22.28 -16.28 -20.59
N GLU A 80 21.39 -15.63 -19.85
CA GLU A 80 21.76 -14.78 -18.71
C GLU A 80 20.59 -14.68 -17.69
N VAL A 81 20.94 -14.41 -16.44
CA VAL A 81 20.01 -14.06 -15.37
C VAL A 81 20.27 -12.64 -14.90
N ASN A 82 19.22 -11.88 -14.59
CA ASN A 82 19.35 -10.58 -13.94
C ASN A 82 19.37 -10.80 -12.42
N VAL A 83 20.37 -10.22 -11.74
CA VAL A 83 20.52 -10.26 -10.28
C VAL A 83 20.50 -8.85 -9.75
N VAL A 84 19.55 -8.59 -8.87
CA VAL A 84 19.35 -7.28 -8.21
C VAL A 84 19.43 -7.50 -6.70
N VAL A 85 20.11 -6.60 -5.96
CA VAL A 85 20.06 -6.54 -4.49
C VAL A 85 19.91 -5.08 -4.07
N GLY A 86 18.72 -4.73 -3.64
CA GLY A 86 18.39 -3.35 -3.29
C GLY A 86 18.72 -2.35 -4.41
N GLU A 87 19.53 -1.36 -4.10
CA GLU A 87 20.08 -0.38 -5.04
C GLU A 87 21.58 -0.61 -5.31
N ALA A 88 22.19 -1.56 -4.59
CA ALA A 88 23.63 -1.79 -4.63
C ALA A 88 24.06 -2.69 -5.80
N VAL A 89 23.20 -3.60 -6.26
CA VAL A 89 23.50 -4.55 -7.33
C VAL A 89 22.37 -4.55 -8.35
N ASP A 90 22.71 -4.39 -9.62
CA ASP A 90 21.87 -4.66 -10.79
C ASP A 90 22.78 -5.14 -11.92
N THR A 91 22.82 -6.47 -12.12
CA THR A 91 23.80 -7.07 -13.04
C THR A 91 23.22 -8.27 -13.79
N LEU A 92 23.71 -8.45 -15.01
CA LEU A 92 23.45 -9.64 -15.82
C LEU A 92 24.55 -10.65 -15.62
N VAL A 93 24.19 -11.87 -15.26
CA VAL A 93 25.10 -12.99 -15.00
C VAL A 93 24.93 -14.05 -16.08
N PRO A 94 25.99 -14.44 -16.80
CA PRO A 94 25.91 -15.46 -17.84
C PRO A 94 25.45 -16.82 -17.32
N VAL A 95 24.61 -17.50 -18.09
CA VAL A 95 24.23 -18.90 -17.89
C VAL A 95 25.02 -19.78 -18.82
N VAL A 96 25.79 -20.73 -18.28
CA VAL A 96 26.59 -21.67 -19.04
C VAL A 96 26.14 -23.09 -18.66
N ASP A 97 25.77 -23.89 -19.64
CA ASP A 97 25.24 -25.25 -19.44
C ASP A 97 24.11 -25.30 -18.39
N GLY A 98 23.19 -24.32 -18.47
CA GLY A 98 22.05 -24.19 -17.55
C GLY A 98 22.43 -23.77 -16.11
N LYS A 99 23.65 -23.29 -15.89
CA LYS A 99 24.15 -22.90 -14.54
C LYS A 99 24.66 -21.45 -14.53
N PHE A 100 24.55 -20.82 -13.37
CA PHE A 100 25.16 -19.53 -13.09
C PHE A 100 25.79 -19.49 -11.70
N ALA A 101 26.67 -18.52 -11.49
CA ALA A 101 27.26 -18.25 -10.18
C ALA A 101 27.52 -16.74 -10.07
N VAL A 102 27.22 -16.18 -8.91
CA VAL A 102 27.46 -14.78 -8.62
C VAL A 102 27.76 -14.59 -7.13
N THR A 103 28.52 -13.57 -6.81
CA THR A 103 28.77 -13.12 -5.44
C THR A 103 28.21 -11.71 -5.28
N VAL A 104 27.40 -11.50 -4.25
CA VAL A 104 26.78 -10.22 -3.95
C VAL A 104 27.11 -9.78 -2.52
N PRO A 105 27.06 -8.49 -2.18
CA PRO A 105 27.19 -8.04 -0.79
C PRO A 105 26.14 -8.69 0.10
N ALA A 106 26.50 -8.99 1.35
CA ALA A 106 25.54 -9.43 2.35
C ALA A 106 24.80 -8.19 2.88
N ASP A 107 23.49 -8.19 2.71
CA ASP A 107 22.58 -7.13 3.20
C ASP A 107 21.21 -7.75 3.51
N VAL A 108 20.96 -8.01 4.78
CA VAL A 108 19.69 -8.56 5.25
C VAL A 108 18.54 -7.54 5.25
N THR A 109 18.85 -6.26 5.05
CA THR A 109 17.87 -5.17 5.02
C THR A 109 17.38 -4.86 3.60
N ALA A 110 17.95 -5.50 2.59
CA ALA A 110 17.59 -5.37 1.19
C ALA A 110 16.99 -6.66 0.63
N LEU A 111 16.01 -6.49 -0.25
CA LEU A 111 15.47 -7.60 -1.04
C LEU A 111 16.37 -7.84 -2.25
N GLY A 112 16.80 -9.07 -2.43
CA GLY A 112 17.42 -9.57 -3.65
C GLY A 112 16.39 -10.20 -4.58
N THR A 113 16.61 -10.09 -5.89
CA THR A 113 15.81 -10.76 -6.93
C THR A 113 16.74 -11.38 -7.96
N ILE A 114 16.45 -12.60 -8.36
CA ILE A 114 17.09 -13.26 -9.50
C ILE A 114 16.01 -13.60 -10.51
N ALA A 115 16.16 -13.13 -11.74
CA ALA A 115 15.18 -13.32 -12.81
C ALA A 115 15.79 -13.84 -14.09
N ALA A 116 15.09 -14.79 -14.74
CA ALA A 116 15.40 -15.39 -16.03
C ALA A 116 14.17 -15.35 -16.93
N GLY A 117 14.11 -14.40 -17.85
CA GLY A 117 12.91 -14.18 -18.68
C GLY A 117 11.70 -13.76 -17.82
N ASN A 118 10.68 -14.62 -17.76
CA ASN A 118 9.46 -14.41 -16.96
C ASN A 118 9.44 -15.18 -15.62
N ILE A 119 10.54 -15.87 -15.29
CA ILE A 119 10.70 -16.60 -14.03
C ILE A 119 11.60 -15.78 -13.12
N GLY A 120 11.20 -15.60 -11.87
CA GLY A 120 11.99 -14.87 -10.89
C GLY A 120 11.75 -15.34 -9.48
N VAL A 121 12.72 -15.10 -8.61
CA VAL A 121 12.65 -15.43 -7.18
C VAL A 121 13.27 -14.33 -6.35
N ASN A 122 12.66 -14.07 -5.20
CA ASN A 122 13.21 -13.18 -4.20
C ASN A 122 14.11 -13.94 -3.22
N PHE A 123 15.16 -13.27 -2.74
CA PHE A 123 16.07 -13.82 -1.75
C PHE A 123 16.57 -12.74 -0.78
N ILE A 124 17.11 -13.16 0.35
CA ILE A 124 17.83 -12.30 1.29
C ILE A 124 19.31 -12.70 1.28
N SER A 125 20.16 -11.72 1.01
CA SER A 125 21.62 -11.88 0.99
C SER A 125 22.16 -11.76 2.40
N ASP A 126 22.26 -12.88 3.12
CA ASP A 126 22.59 -12.94 4.55
C ASP A 126 24.02 -13.39 4.86
N GLY A 127 24.88 -13.46 3.84
CA GLY A 127 26.27 -13.92 3.98
C GLY A 127 26.41 -15.46 4.06
N THR A 128 25.31 -16.21 3.96
CA THR A 128 25.35 -17.66 3.80
C THR A 128 25.30 -18.07 2.32
N PRO A 129 26.04 -19.11 1.88
CA PRO A 129 25.94 -19.55 0.49
C PRO A 129 24.53 -20.04 0.14
N LEU A 130 24.00 -19.56 -0.98
CA LEU A 130 22.67 -19.87 -1.48
C LEU A 130 22.73 -20.75 -2.73
N THR A 131 21.76 -21.64 -2.87
CA THR A 131 21.48 -22.39 -4.09
C THR A 131 20.12 -21.99 -4.62
N VAL A 132 20.05 -21.64 -5.91
CA VAL A 132 18.85 -21.16 -6.60
C VAL A 132 18.47 -22.15 -7.71
N VAL A 133 17.18 -22.48 -7.78
CA VAL A 133 16.60 -23.24 -8.90
C VAL A 133 15.54 -22.37 -9.55
N LEU A 134 15.73 -22.05 -10.83
CA LEU A 134 14.77 -21.31 -11.65
C LEU A 134 14.10 -22.30 -12.60
N ASP A 135 12.93 -22.80 -12.19
CA ASP A 135 12.05 -23.70 -12.91
C ASP A 135 10.60 -23.27 -12.68
N GLN A 136 9.63 -24.12 -13.01
CA GLN A 136 8.21 -23.89 -12.66
C GLN A 136 8.03 -23.80 -11.13
N ASP A 137 8.80 -24.58 -10.37
CA ASP A 137 8.87 -24.54 -8.91
C ASP A 137 10.17 -23.86 -8.48
N VAL A 138 10.19 -22.53 -8.46
CA VAL A 138 11.35 -21.75 -8.07
C VAL A 138 11.70 -21.98 -6.60
N ALA A 139 13.00 -22.13 -6.31
CA ALA A 139 13.50 -22.35 -4.95
C ALA A 139 14.81 -21.62 -4.69
N VAL A 140 14.96 -21.10 -3.47
CA VAL A 140 16.22 -20.59 -2.91
C VAL A 140 16.46 -21.30 -1.59
N THR A 141 17.60 -21.94 -1.44
CA THR A 141 17.97 -22.66 -0.22
C THR A 141 19.34 -22.23 0.28
N SER A 142 19.51 -22.18 1.59
CA SER A 142 20.79 -21.90 2.22
C SER A 142 21.56 -23.19 2.55
N LYS A 143 22.87 -23.11 2.39
CA LYS A 143 23.77 -24.19 2.86
C LYS A 143 23.75 -24.34 4.39
N TYR A 144 23.39 -23.31 5.11
CA TYR A 144 23.36 -23.26 6.57
C TYR A 144 21.97 -22.87 7.12
N PRO A 145 20.97 -23.75 7.00
CA PRO A 145 19.56 -23.38 7.25
C PRO A 145 19.29 -22.88 8.68
N ASN A 146 20.04 -23.36 9.67
CA ASN A 146 19.81 -23.00 11.07
C ASN A 146 20.22 -21.56 11.44
N ILE A 147 20.99 -20.88 10.58
CA ILE A 147 21.47 -19.52 10.84
C ILE A 147 21.06 -18.54 9.72
N SER A 148 20.48 -19.04 8.65
CA SER A 148 20.14 -18.25 7.46
C SER A 148 18.85 -17.47 7.63
N VAL A 149 18.87 -16.18 7.31
CA VAL A 149 17.67 -15.36 7.18
C VAL A 149 16.85 -15.80 5.97
N GLN A 150 17.50 -16.32 4.91
CA GLN A 150 16.79 -16.89 3.77
C GLN A 150 15.85 -18.03 4.17
N GLU A 151 16.27 -18.92 5.06
CA GLU A 151 15.41 -20.02 5.49
C GLU A 151 14.24 -19.54 6.37
N LYS A 152 14.44 -18.45 7.12
CA LYS A 152 13.32 -17.79 7.81
C LYS A 152 12.33 -17.19 6.80
N LEU A 153 12.82 -16.58 5.71
CA LEU A 153 11.97 -16.09 4.62
C LEU A 153 11.22 -17.25 3.95
N ASN A 154 11.89 -18.38 3.69
CA ASN A 154 11.22 -19.55 3.12
C ASN A 154 10.08 -20.04 4.02
N ALA A 155 10.32 -20.13 5.33
CA ALA A 155 9.29 -20.53 6.30
C ALA A 155 8.13 -19.53 6.35
N TYR A 156 8.42 -18.22 6.34
CA TYR A 156 7.42 -17.17 6.26
C TYR A 156 6.55 -17.33 4.99
N ASN A 157 7.17 -17.50 3.82
CA ASN A 157 6.46 -17.65 2.55
C ASN A 157 5.59 -18.92 2.50
N VAL A 158 6.01 -20.01 3.16
CA VAL A 158 5.20 -21.24 3.25
C VAL A 158 3.93 -21.00 4.06
N GLU A 159 3.99 -20.26 5.16
CA GLU A 159 2.79 -19.91 5.94
C GLU A 159 1.90 -18.93 5.18
N GLU A 160 2.47 -17.93 4.50
CA GLU A 160 1.72 -17.03 3.60
C GLU A 160 0.95 -17.81 2.53
N GLN A 161 1.61 -18.76 1.89
CA GLN A 161 0.98 -19.58 0.85
C GLN A 161 -0.19 -20.40 1.41
N LYS A 162 -0.08 -20.92 2.64
CA LYS A 162 -1.19 -21.63 3.30
C LYS A 162 -2.39 -20.71 3.52
N PHE A 163 -2.17 -19.50 4.07
CA PHE A 163 -3.24 -18.52 4.24
C PHE A 163 -3.93 -18.20 2.91
N MET A 164 -3.14 -17.98 1.85
CA MET A 164 -3.70 -17.68 0.52
C MET A 164 -4.47 -18.86 -0.06
N ASP A 165 -3.95 -20.08 0.06
CA ASP A 165 -4.60 -21.28 -0.45
C ASP A 165 -5.92 -21.56 0.27
N GLU A 166 -5.98 -21.41 1.58
CA GLU A 166 -7.18 -21.55 2.40
C GLU A 166 -8.22 -20.49 2.02
N TYR A 167 -7.81 -19.22 1.93
CA TYR A 167 -8.65 -18.12 1.53
C TYR A 167 -9.27 -18.33 0.15
N MET A 168 -8.45 -18.64 -0.85
CA MET A 168 -8.88 -18.85 -2.22
C MET A 168 -9.73 -20.13 -2.38
N ALA A 169 -9.45 -21.17 -1.60
CA ALA A 169 -10.26 -22.38 -1.58
C ALA A 169 -11.67 -22.09 -1.05
N LYS A 170 -11.77 -21.35 0.05
CA LYS A 170 -13.05 -20.99 0.65
C LYS A 170 -13.86 -20.05 -0.23
N GLN A 171 -13.21 -19.08 -0.85
CA GLN A 171 -13.84 -18.18 -1.82
C GLN A 171 -14.44 -18.98 -2.99
N ARG A 172 -13.65 -19.90 -3.56
CA ARG A 172 -14.15 -20.76 -4.66
C ARG A 172 -15.32 -21.64 -4.24
N GLU A 173 -15.27 -22.23 -3.03
CA GLU A 173 -16.35 -23.04 -2.45
C GLU A 173 -17.64 -22.22 -2.38
N ILE A 174 -17.62 -21.05 -1.75
CA ILE A 174 -18.80 -20.18 -1.58
C ILE A 174 -19.34 -19.70 -2.94
N MET A 175 -18.45 -19.27 -3.84
CA MET A 175 -18.86 -18.76 -5.14
C MET A 175 -19.44 -19.84 -6.07
N ALA A 176 -18.96 -21.08 -5.96
CA ALA A 176 -19.45 -22.21 -6.75
C ALA A 176 -20.81 -22.75 -6.29
N ASP A 177 -21.26 -22.44 -5.08
CA ASP A 177 -22.54 -22.90 -4.56
C ASP A 177 -23.71 -22.23 -5.33
N SER A 178 -24.39 -23.03 -6.16
CA SER A 178 -25.50 -22.56 -6.97
C SER A 178 -26.84 -22.46 -6.20
N LEU A 179 -26.89 -22.93 -4.95
CA LEU A 179 -28.08 -22.87 -4.11
C LEU A 179 -28.16 -21.55 -3.33
N LEU A 180 -27.04 -20.85 -3.18
CA LEU A 180 -26.96 -19.58 -2.46
C LEU A 180 -27.26 -18.40 -3.37
N THR A 181 -28.03 -17.45 -2.85
CA THR A 181 -28.17 -16.12 -3.43
C THR A 181 -26.87 -15.33 -3.26
N GLN A 182 -26.73 -14.21 -3.97
CA GLN A 182 -25.55 -13.35 -3.85
C GLN A 182 -25.40 -12.79 -2.43
N ASP A 183 -26.49 -12.43 -1.76
CA ASP A 183 -26.47 -11.91 -0.39
C ASP A 183 -26.02 -12.98 0.61
N GLU A 184 -26.51 -14.22 0.45
CA GLU A 184 -26.07 -15.35 1.29
C GLU A 184 -24.59 -15.68 1.08
N LYS A 185 -24.09 -15.62 -0.16
CA LYS A 185 -22.64 -15.77 -0.44
C LYS A 185 -21.81 -14.69 0.25
N SER A 186 -22.27 -13.45 0.16
CA SER A 186 -21.60 -12.34 0.83
C SER A 186 -21.56 -12.53 2.35
N ALA A 187 -22.68 -12.91 2.96
CA ALA A 187 -22.75 -13.16 4.41
C ALA A 187 -21.86 -14.34 4.86
N GLN A 188 -21.83 -15.43 4.08
CA GLN A 188 -20.94 -16.55 4.39
C GLN A 188 -19.47 -16.20 4.26
N PHE A 189 -19.13 -15.42 3.24
CA PHE A 189 -17.76 -14.97 3.05
C PHE A 189 -17.32 -14.01 4.16
N GLU A 190 -18.23 -13.15 4.62
CA GLU A 190 -18.02 -12.26 5.76
C GLU A 190 -17.70 -13.04 7.04
N ALA A 191 -18.55 -14.00 7.37
CA ALA A 191 -18.33 -14.84 8.54
C ALA A 191 -16.98 -15.59 8.49
N TYR A 192 -16.62 -16.11 7.31
CA TYR A 192 -15.32 -16.75 7.11
C TYR A 192 -14.16 -15.77 7.28
N TYR A 193 -14.31 -14.56 6.71
CA TYR A 193 -13.26 -13.53 6.81
C TYR A 193 -12.97 -13.15 8.27
N ASP A 194 -13.99 -13.02 9.08
CA ASP A 194 -13.83 -12.71 10.52
C ASP A 194 -13.05 -13.81 11.27
N GLU A 195 -13.21 -15.08 10.89
CA GLU A 195 -12.41 -16.18 11.43
C GLU A 195 -10.98 -16.21 10.89
N PHE A 196 -10.80 -15.83 9.61
CA PHE A 196 -9.52 -15.88 8.90
C PHE A 196 -8.58 -14.75 9.34
N ILE A 197 -9.10 -13.54 9.57
CA ILE A 197 -8.26 -12.34 9.66
C ILE A 197 -7.41 -12.28 10.94
N GLU A 198 -7.91 -12.76 12.08
CA GLU A 198 -7.16 -12.72 13.34
C GLU A 198 -5.86 -13.56 13.30
N PRO A 199 -5.89 -14.85 12.88
CA PRO A 199 -4.67 -15.64 12.72
C PRO A 199 -3.70 -15.03 11.71
N TYR A 200 -4.21 -14.46 10.60
CA TYR A 200 -3.41 -13.79 9.59
C TYR A 200 -2.67 -12.57 10.16
N ILE A 201 -3.37 -11.69 10.88
CA ILE A 201 -2.75 -10.55 11.57
C ILE A 201 -1.70 -11.02 12.58
N ALA A 202 -2.03 -12.02 13.40
CA ALA A 202 -1.11 -12.54 14.41
C ALA A 202 0.19 -13.07 13.80
N HIS A 203 0.11 -13.78 12.66
CA HIS A 203 1.28 -14.25 11.91
C HIS A 203 2.20 -13.10 11.51
N HIS A 204 1.65 -12.02 10.93
CA HIS A 204 2.46 -10.87 10.50
C HIS A 204 3.00 -10.05 11.66
N VAL A 205 2.24 -9.89 12.75
CA VAL A 205 2.72 -9.21 13.96
C VAL A 205 3.91 -9.96 14.56
N GLU A 206 3.82 -11.29 14.63
CA GLU A 206 4.93 -12.13 15.12
C GLU A 206 6.14 -12.05 14.17
N ALA A 207 5.91 -12.12 12.85
CA ALA A 207 6.99 -12.00 11.87
C ALA A 207 7.72 -10.64 11.96
N ALA A 208 6.99 -9.53 12.12
CA ALA A 208 7.58 -8.21 12.31
C ALA A 208 8.41 -8.11 13.60
N LYS A 209 7.87 -8.63 14.72
CA LYS A 209 8.54 -8.62 16.03
C LYS A 209 9.78 -9.51 16.08
N SER A 210 9.73 -10.68 15.43
CA SER A 210 10.82 -11.66 15.43
C SER A 210 11.92 -11.35 14.42
N ASN A 211 11.72 -10.38 13.52
CA ASN A 211 12.66 -10.02 12.46
C ASN A 211 12.90 -8.50 12.35
N PRO A 212 13.20 -7.79 13.45
CA PRO A 212 13.31 -6.33 13.45
C PRO A 212 14.51 -5.80 12.66
N ASP A 213 15.44 -6.66 12.30
CA ASP A 213 16.75 -6.37 11.71
C ASP A 213 16.91 -6.84 10.26
N ASN A 214 15.85 -7.38 9.65
CA ASN A 214 15.93 -7.93 8.29
C ASN A 214 14.64 -7.67 7.49
N PHE A 215 14.71 -7.95 6.16
CA PHE A 215 13.66 -7.60 5.21
C PHE A 215 12.32 -8.34 5.42
N ILE A 216 12.29 -9.42 6.22
CA ILE A 216 11.01 -10.10 6.55
C ILE A 216 10.06 -9.14 7.27
N SER A 217 10.58 -8.25 8.12
CA SER A 217 9.75 -7.24 8.76
C SER A 217 9.06 -6.30 7.77
N VAL A 218 9.71 -6.00 6.63
CA VAL A 218 9.12 -5.16 5.58
C VAL A 218 7.88 -5.83 4.97
N PHE A 219 7.97 -7.14 4.67
CA PHE A 219 6.83 -7.90 4.18
C PHE A 219 5.69 -7.92 5.22
N ALA A 220 6.03 -8.23 6.46
CA ALA A 220 5.06 -8.29 7.55
C ALA A 220 4.35 -6.95 7.78
N LEU A 221 5.10 -5.84 7.86
CA LEU A 221 4.53 -4.49 8.00
C LEU A 221 3.65 -4.10 6.81
N SER A 222 4.05 -4.49 5.59
CA SER A 222 3.26 -4.22 4.39
C SER A 222 1.91 -4.93 4.41
N ASN A 223 1.85 -6.17 4.90
CA ASN A 223 0.62 -6.95 5.03
C ASN A 223 -0.28 -6.46 6.18
N LEU A 224 0.30 -5.82 7.20
CA LEU A 224 -0.45 -5.24 8.33
C LEU A 224 -1.03 -3.86 8.05
N ARG A 225 -0.60 -3.16 7.01
CA ARG A 225 -0.84 -1.73 6.76
C ARG A 225 -2.30 -1.26 6.91
N SER A 226 -3.26 -2.11 6.59
CA SER A 226 -4.70 -1.79 6.69
C SER A 226 -5.46 -2.75 7.60
N GLN A 227 -4.75 -3.58 8.38
CA GLN A 227 -5.32 -4.64 9.17
C GLN A 227 -5.31 -4.35 10.67
N ILE A 228 -4.44 -3.44 11.11
CA ILE A 228 -4.30 -3.03 12.50
C ILE A 228 -4.42 -1.51 12.62
N ASP A 229 -4.67 -1.03 13.84
CA ASP A 229 -4.77 0.41 14.08
C ASP A 229 -3.41 1.13 13.98
N ASP A 230 -3.47 2.46 13.83
CA ASP A 230 -2.28 3.29 13.63
C ASP A 230 -1.32 3.26 14.85
N ALA A 231 -1.80 3.05 16.06
CA ALA A 231 -0.97 2.96 17.26
C ALA A 231 -0.17 1.66 17.27
N GLN A 232 -0.82 0.53 16.99
CA GLN A 232 -0.17 -0.78 16.84
C GLN A 232 0.83 -0.78 15.69
N MET A 233 0.48 -0.20 14.53
CA MET A 233 1.39 -0.06 13.40
C MET A 233 2.61 0.79 13.77
N SER A 234 2.42 1.90 14.48
CA SER A 234 3.50 2.77 14.93
C SER A 234 4.47 2.05 15.88
N GLU A 235 3.95 1.22 16.79
CA GLU A 235 4.79 0.40 17.66
C GLU A 235 5.69 -0.54 16.85
N LEU A 236 5.13 -1.25 15.87
CA LEU A 236 5.88 -2.19 15.04
C LEU A 236 6.91 -1.50 14.14
N VAL A 237 6.53 -0.39 13.49
CA VAL A 237 7.44 0.40 12.64
C VAL A 237 8.60 0.99 13.43
N ASN A 238 8.35 1.43 14.67
CA ASN A 238 9.41 1.98 15.53
C ASN A 238 10.29 0.88 16.17
N ALA A 239 9.84 -0.37 16.18
CA ALA A 239 10.62 -1.50 16.71
C ALA A 239 11.67 -2.04 15.73
N VAL A 240 11.53 -1.79 14.42
CA VAL A 240 12.56 -2.21 13.45
C VAL A 240 13.74 -1.26 13.45
N ILE A 241 14.91 -1.76 13.02
CA ILE A 241 16.16 -0.96 13.01
C ILE A 241 16.07 0.24 12.04
N PRO A 242 16.86 1.32 12.29
CA PRO A 242 16.83 2.53 11.45
C PRO A 242 17.03 2.27 9.97
N ALA A 243 17.90 1.35 9.57
CA ALA A 243 18.15 1.02 8.18
C ALA A 243 16.88 0.52 7.46
N ILE A 244 15.98 -0.18 8.17
CA ILE A 244 14.68 -0.63 7.64
C ILE A 244 13.68 0.52 7.65
N GLN A 245 13.61 1.31 8.74
CA GLN A 245 12.72 2.48 8.83
C GLN A 245 12.97 3.49 7.70
N GLU A 246 14.23 3.73 7.36
CA GLU A 246 14.70 4.68 6.33
C GLU A 246 14.65 4.08 4.92
N SER A 247 14.39 2.77 4.79
CA SER A 247 14.25 2.14 3.48
C SER A 247 13.06 2.73 2.70
N LYS A 248 13.15 2.76 1.37
CA LYS A 248 12.07 3.22 0.48
C LYS A 248 10.74 2.49 0.67
N TYR A 249 10.76 1.32 1.29
CA TYR A 249 9.58 0.49 1.54
C TYR A 249 8.83 0.90 2.81
N VAL A 250 9.55 1.36 3.83
CA VAL A 250 8.99 1.67 5.15
C VAL A 250 8.89 3.18 5.40
N SER A 251 9.80 3.99 4.85
CA SER A 251 9.80 5.44 5.05
C SER A 251 8.48 6.10 4.65
N GLY A 252 7.95 5.79 3.45
CA GLY A 252 6.67 6.31 3.00
C GLY A 252 5.49 5.84 3.86
N MET A 253 5.52 4.59 4.33
CA MET A 253 4.52 4.06 5.29
C MET A 253 4.60 4.82 6.62
N LYS A 254 5.81 5.07 7.13
CA LYS A 254 6.03 5.82 8.36
C LYS A 254 5.56 7.26 8.23
N GLU A 255 5.86 7.94 7.13
CA GLU A 255 5.41 9.31 6.86
C GLU A 255 3.87 9.39 6.84
N ALA A 256 3.20 8.48 6.14
CA ALA A 256 1.75 8.44 6.10
C ALA A 256 1.14 8.14 7.49
N LEU A 257 1.75 7.24 8.24
CA LEU A 257 1.34 6.90 9.60
C LEU A 257 1.50 8.09 10.56
N ASP A 258 2.66 8.75 10.54
CA ASP A 258 2.91 9.95 11.34
C ASP A 258 1.92 11.07 10.99
N ALA A 259 1.60 11.25 9.70
CA ALA A 259 0.60 12.20 9.23
C ALA A 259 -0.81 11.85 9.77
N ARG A 260 -1.22 10.56 9.74
CA ARG A 260 -2.50 10.12 10.32
C ARG A 260 -2.58 10.33 11.82
N LEU A 261 -1.52 9.99 12.55
CA LEU A 261 -1.46 10.19 14.01
C LEU A 261 -1.50 11.68 14.39
N ASN A 262 -0.86 12.55 13.59
CA ASN A 262 -0.88 14.00 13.80
C ASN A 262 -2.23 14.64 13.46
N THR A 263 -3.03 13.99 12.63
CA THR A 263 -4.37 14.44 12.20
C THR A 263 -5.47 13.48 12.63
N ALA A 264 -5.27 12.75 13.73
CA ALA A 264 -6.27 11.85 14.31
C ALA A 264 -7.48 12.60 14.87
N GLU A 265 -8.56 11.89 15.13
CA GLU A 265 -9.75 12.43 15.81
C GLU A 265 -9.37 13.08 17.14
N GLY A 266 -9.97 14.23 17.42
CA GLY A 266 -9.66 15.08 18.58
C GLY A 266 -8.47 16.03 18.38
N LYS A 267 -7.71 15.91 17.28
CA LYS A 267 -6.62 16.84 16.95
C LYS A 267 -7.13 18.07 16.18
N PRO A 268 -6.44 19.21 16.26
CA PRO A 268 -6.74 20.33 15.38
C PRO A 268 -6.39 19.98 13.93
N PHE A 269 -7.11 20.57 12.97
CA PHE A 269 -6.74 20.46 11.56
C PHE A 269 -5.32 21.02 11.31
N VAL A 270 -4.65 20.49 10.32
CA VAL A 270 -3.35 21.02 9.83
C VAL A 270 -3.64 21.82 8.56
N ASP A 271 -3.28 23.10 8.56
CA ASP A 271 -3.52 23.97 7.41
C ASP A 271 -2.57 23.65 6.26
N PHE A 272 -3.06 23.88 5.05
CA PHE A 272 -2.27 23.80 3.82
C PHE A 272 -2.70 24.88 2.83
N THR A 273 -1.80 25.17 1.89
CA THR A 273 -2.06 26.13 0.81
C THR A 273 -1.82 25.43 -0.53
N VAL A 274 -2.75 25.58 -1.45
CA VAL A 274 -2.64 25.06 -2.82
C VAL A 274 -2.98 26.15 -3.83
N ASN A 275 -2.39 26.08 -5.01
CA ASN A 275 -2.75 26.95 -6.12
C ASN A 275 -3.92 26.31 -6.89
N SER A 276 -5.14 26.70 -6.57
CA SER A 276 -6.37 26.09 -7.08
C SER A 276 -7.12 26.99 -8.05
N VAL A 277 -7.96 26.37 -8.89
CA VAL A 277 -8.85 27.11 -9.80
C VAL A 277 -10.00 27.72 -9.01
N VAL A 278 -10.05 29.05 -9.01
CA VAL A 278 -11.08 29.87 -8.33
C VAL A 278 -12.13 30.44 -9.29
N GLY A 279 -12.05 30.10 -10.57
CA GLY A 279 -13.00 30.53 -11.59
C GLY A 279 -12.42 30.45 -12.99
N MET A 280 -13.16 30.98 -13.98
CA MET A 280 -12.76 31.03 -15.36
C MET A 280 -12.55 32.48 -15.81
N THR A 281 -11.62 32.68 -16.76
CA THR A 281 -11.43 33.97 -17.40
C THR A 281 -12.56 34.25 -18.38
N ARG A 282 -12.72 35.54 -18.78
CA ARG A 282 -13.68 35.97 -19.81
C ARG A 282 -13.12 35.83 -21.24
N SER A 283 -11.95 35.18 -21.41
CA SER A 283 -11.36 34.95 -22.74
C SER A 283 -12.15 33.91 -23.54
N ILE A 284 -11.91 33.85 -24.85
CA ILE A 284 -12.51 32.85 -25.76
C ILE A 284 -11.35 32.07 -26.41
N PRO A 285 -11.17 30.77 -26.09
CA PRO A 285 -11.93 30.00 -25.09
C PRO A 285 -11.63 30.46 -23.64
N PRO A 286 -12.55 30.27 -22.70
CA PRO A 286 -12.31 30.55 -21.28
C PRO A 286 -11.13 29.73 -20.75
N GLN A 287 -10.32 30.36 -19.89
CA GLN A 287 -9.16 29.71 -19.27
C GLN A 287 -9.32 29.65 -17.76
N PRO A 288 -8.80 28.61 -17.08
CA PRO A 288 -8.81 28.54 -15.63
C PRO A 288 -8.07 29.73 -15.00
N LYS A 289 -8.68 30.33 -14.00
CA LYS A 289 -8.06 31.36 -13.16
C LYS A 289 -7.60 30.72 -11.87
N TYR A 290 -6.29 30.72 -11.62
CA TYR A 290 -5.68 30.16 -10.42
C TYR A 290 -5.47 31.22 -9.35
N ALA A 291 -5.62 30.83 -8.08
CA ALA A 291 -5.19 31.59 -6.92
C ALA A 291 -4.75 30.66 -5.79
N GLU A 292 -3.97 31.20 -4.86
CA GLU A 292 -3.71 30.50 -3.61
C GLU A 292 -5.00 30.38 -2.81
N VAL A 293 -5.28 29.16 -2.34
CA VAL A 293 -6.43 28.78 -1.51
C VAL A 293 -5.87 28.05 -0.30
N LYS A 294 -6.31 28.46 0.89
CA LYS A 294 -5.94 27.82 2.14
C LYS A 294 -7.07 26.94 2.65
N PHE A 295 -6.73 25.82 3.26
CA PHE A 295 -7.73 24.97 3.89
C PHE A 295 -8.46 25.73 5.01
N SER A 296 -7.71 26.54 5.76
CA SER A 296 -8.27 27.45 6.78
C SER A 296 -9.24 28.52 6.23
N ASP A 297 -9.37 28.67 4.91
CA ASP A 297 -10.42 29.53 4.35
C ASP A 297 -11.83 28.94 4.52
N TYR A 298 -11.91 27.61 4.70
CA TYR A 298 -13.16 26.85 4.79
C TYR A 298 -13.45 26.30 6.18
N VAL A 299 -12.42 25.86 6.92
CA VAL A 299 -12.56 25.16 8.22
C VAL A 299 -12.19 26.04 9.41
N GLY A 300 -12.66 25.68 10.62
CA GLY A 300 -12.36 26.42 11.85
C GLY A 300 -13.01 27.80 11.92
N LYS A 301 -14.15 28.01 11.23
CA LYS A 301 -14.85 29.31 11.13
C LYS A 301 -16.29 29.26 11.66
N GLY A 302 -16.52 28.43 12.67
CA GLY A 302 -17.81 28.38 13.33
C GLY A 302 -18.83 27.44 12.68
N LYS A 303 -18.44 26.72 11.60
CA LYS A 303 -19.27 25.69 10.96
C LYS A 303 -18.62 24.32 11.07
N TYR A 304 -19.45 23.29 11.08
CA TYR A 304 -19.03 21.92 10.80
C TYR A 304 -18.80 21.80 9.30
N ILE A 305 -17.66 21.25 8.90
CA ILE A 305 -17.32 21.03 7.50
C ILE A 305 -17.07 19.55 7.27
N LEU A 306 -17.88 18.93 6.42
CA LEU A 306 -17.62 17.58 5.91
C LEU A 306 -16.66 17.69 4.73
N VAL A 307 -15.44 17.28 4.93
CA VAL A 307 -14.38 17.25 3.90
C VAL A 307 -14.46 15.93 3.15
N ASP A 308 -14.48 16.00 1.82
CA ASP A 308 -14.49 14.86 0.90
C ASP A 308 -13.25 14.92 0.00
N PHE A 309 -12.33 13.97 0.18
CA PHE A 309 -11.19 13.79 -0.72
C PHE A 309 -11.61 12.87 -1.87
N TRP A 310 -11.60 13.40 -3.08
CA TRP A 310 -12.13 12.71 -4.25
C TRP A 310 -11.31 12.95 -5.52
N ALA A 311 -11.66 12.26 -6.61
CA ALA A 311 -11.14 12.54 -7.95
C ALA A 311 -12.17 12.19 -9.03
N PRO A 312 -12.17 12.88 -10.20
CA PRO A 312 -13.13 12.62 -11.28
C PRO A 312 -12.96 11.22 -11.92
N TRP A 313 -11.81 10.61 -11.81
CA TRP A 313 -11.53 9.25 -12.28
C TRP A 313 -11.87 8.15 -11.24
N CYS A 314 -12.17 8.52 -9.99
CA CYS A 314 -12.46 7.60 -8.89
C CYS A 314 -13.92 7.09 -8.98
N GLY A 315 -14.10 5.85 -9.37
CA GLY A 315 -15.43 5.22 -9.44
C GLY A 315 -16.16 5.13 -8.09
N PRO A 316 -15.50 4.64 -7.01
CA PRO A 316 -16.08 4.63 -5.66
C PRO A 316 -16.50 6.02 -5.18
N CYS A 317 -15.67 7.05 -5.42
CA CYS A 317 -15.99 8.43 -5.04
C CYS A 317 -17.31 8.90 -5.70
N LYS A 318 -17.48 8.62 -7.01
CA LYS A 318 -18.72 8.97 -7.71
C LYS A 318 -19.94 8.26 -7.14
N ARG A 319 -19.80 7.05 -6.61
CA ARG A 319 -20.90 6.35 -5.92
C ARG A 319 -21.22 6.94 -4.55
N GLU A 320 -20.27 7.63 -3.91
CA GLU A 320 -20.47 8.30 -2.63
C GLU A 320 -21.20 9.64 -2.77
N ILE A 321 -21.11 10.33 -3.91
CA ILE A 321 -21.74 11.66 -4.13
C ILE A 321 -23.24 11.69 -3.85
N PRO A 322 -24.07 10.71 -4.25
CA PRO A 322 -25.50 10.69 -3.88
C PRO A 322 -25.73 10.71 -2.36
N ASN A 323 -24.87 10.04 -1.58
CA ASN A 323 -24.95 10.03 -0.12
C ASN A 323 -24.59 11.40 0.46
N LEU A 324 -23.51 12.03 -0.05
CA LEU A 324 -23.14 13.40 0.31
C LEU A 324 -24.25 14.41 -0.01
N LYS A 325 -24.90 14.27 -1.16
CA LYS A 325 -26.06 15.12 -1.53
C LYS A 325 -27.22 14.98 -0.55
N ALA A 326 -27.56 13.75 -0.18
CA ALA A 326 -28.65 13.52 0.80
C ALA A 326 -28.34 14.14 2.17
N VAL A 327 -27.08 14.11 2.58
CA VAL A 327 -26.62 14.76 3.82
C VAL A 327 -26.59 16.29 3.66
N TYR A 328 -26.13 16.80 2.52
CA TYR A 328 -26.13 18.22 2.20
C TYR A 328 -27.55 18.79 2.22
N ASP A 329 -28.48 18.15 1.53
CA ASP A 329 -29.90 18.58 1.47
C ASP A 329 -30.56 18.62 2.86
N LYS A 330 -30.12 17.75 3.78
CA LYS A 330 -30.66 17.66 5.14
C LYS A 330 -30.06 18.68 6.11
N TYR A 331 -28.75 18.94 6.04
CA TYR A 331 -27.98 19.63 7.08
C TYR A 331 -27.39 20.98 6.63
N ALA A 332 -27.26 21.25 5.31
CA ALA A 332 -26.62 22.45 4.81
C ALA A 332 -27.30 23.73 5.32
N GLY A 333 -26.49 24.73 5.73
CA GLY A 333 -26.97 25.98 6.26
C GLY A 333 -25.93 26.75 7.04
N GLU A 334 -26.39 27.45 8.08
CA GLU A 334 -25.53 28.31 8.90
C GLU A 334 -24.50 27.50 9.69
N LYS A 335 -24.85 26.27 10.08
CA LYS A 335 -24.01 25.40 10.95
C LYS A 335 -23.20 24.35 10.22
N PHE A 336 -23.56 23.99 8.99
CA PHE A 336 -22.94 22.86 8.26
C PHE A 336 -22.74 23.18 6.79
N ASP A 337 -21.63 22.69 6.24
CA ASP A 337 -21.33 22.73 4.81
C ASP A 337 -20.47 21.52 4.40
N ILE A 338 -20.31 21.30 3.09
CA ILE A 338 -19.39 20.30 2.53
C ILE A 338 -18.27 21.03 1.79
N LEU A 339 -17.07 20.47 1.85
CA LEU A 339 -15.91 20.87 1.05
C LEU A 339 -15.35 19.64 0.33
N SER A 340 -15.51 19.56 -0.99
CA SER A 340 -14.83 18.53 -1.79
C SER A 340 -13.48 19.02 -2.28
N ILE A 341 -12.43 18.24 -2.01
CA ILE A 341 -11.05 18.50 -2.39
C ILE A 341 -10.63 17.47 -3.42
N ALA A 342 -10.43 17.91 -4.67
CA ALA A 342 -9.93 17.05 -5.71
C ALA A 342 -8.42 16.80 -5.52
N VAL A 343 -8.03 15.54 -5.52
CA VAL A 343 -6.67 15.09 -5.26
C VAL A 343 -6.20 14.13 -6.35
N TRP A 344 -4.87 13.98 -6.49
CA TRP A 344 -4.23 13.04 -7.41
C TRP A 344 -4.72 13.19 -8.86
N GLU A 345 -4.78 14.41 -9.34
CA GLU A 345 -5.28 14.72 -10.67
C GLU A 345 -4.46 14.02 -11.76
N ARG A 346 -5.18 13.33 -12.66
CA ARG A 346 -4.63 12.64 -13.83
C ARG A 346 -5.04 13.28 -15.15
N GLN A 347 -5.87 14.31 -15.08
CA GLN A 347 -6.53 14.96 -16.21
C GLN A 347 -6.53 16.49 -16.01
N PRO A 348 -6.76 17.28 -17.06
CA PRO A 348 -6.90 18.73 -16.91
C PRO A 348 -7.99 19.09 -15.90
N VAL A 349 -7.79 20.13 -15.12
CA VAL A 349 -8.71 20.59 -14.06
C VAL A 349 -10.14 20.82 -14.56
N GLN A 350 -10.34 21.13 -15.84
CA GLN A 350 -11.66 21.28 -16.44
C GLN A 350 -12.51 20.00 -16.27
N VAL A 351 -11.88 18.83 -16.39
CA VAL A 351 -12.59 17.55 -16.18
C VAL A 351 -13.11 17.42 -14.75
N THR A 352 -12.36 17.90 -13.76
CA THR A 352 -12.82 17.94 -12.36
C THR A 352 -14.04 18.85 -12.20
N ILE A 353 -13.97 20.06 -12.75
CA ILE A 353 -15.06 21.04 -12.70
C ILE A 353 -16.32 20.52 -13.38
N ASP A 354 -16.18 19.98 -14.59
CA ASP A 354 -17.31 19.46 -15.38
C ASP A 354 -17.94 18.25 -14.69
N THR A 355 -17.13 17.32 -14.17
CA THR A 355 -17.63 16.16 -13.43
C THR A 355 -18.37 16.55 -12.15
N ALA A 356 -17.86 17.51 -11.38
CA ALA A 356 -18.53 18.01 -10.19
C ALA A 356 -19.89 18.63 -10.53
N ALA A 357 -19.96 19.42 -11.62
CA ALA A 357 -21.20 20.02 -12.11
C ALA A 357 -22.20 18.96 -12.60
N GLU A 358 -21.74 17.95 -13.39
CA GLU A 358 -22.58 16.85 -13.86
C GLU A 358 -23.16 16.00 -12.73
N LEU A 359 -22.37 15.78 -11.66
CA LEU A 359 -22.83 15.07 -10.47
C LEU A 359 -23.67 15.93 -9.53
N GLY A 360 -23.83 17.23 -9.82
CA GLY A 360 -24.62 18.16 -9.02
C GLY A 360 -24.04 18.42 -7.63
N MET A 361 -22.73 18.54 -7.52
CA MET A 361 -22.01 18.85 -6.28
C MET A 361 -22.09 20.38 -6.05
N ASN A 362 -23.17 20.84 -5.42
CA ASN A 362 -23.50 22.28 -5.26
C ASN A 362 -22.96 22.90 -3.97
N TRP A 363 -21.77 22.51 -3.53
CA TRP A 363 -21.06 22.98 -2.34
C TRP A 363 -19.66 23.50 -2.68
N SER A 364 -18.84 23.77 -1.67
CA SER A 364 -17.49 24.32 -1.85
C SER A 364 -16.52 23.31 -2.43
N HIS A 365 -15.58 23.79 -3.28
CA HIS A 365 -14.59 22.96 -3.94
C HIS A 365 -13.18 23.55 -3.90
N ILE A 366 -12.19 22.67 -3.71
CA ILE A 366 -10.79 22.87 -4.11
C ILE A 366 -10.54 21.92 -5.29
N ASN A 367 -10.45 22.45 -6.51
CA ASN A 367 -10.57 21.66 -7.75
C ASN A 367 -9.29 20.93 -8.19
N ASN A 368 -8.15 21.27 -7.61
CA ASN A 368 -6.86 20.66 -7.94
C ASN A 368 -5.88 20.89 -6.79
N ALA A 369 -5.79 19.94 -5.88
CA ALA A 369 -4.93 20.04 -4.71
C ALA A 369 -3.67 19.16 -4.78
N GLY A 370 -3.54 18.35 -5.84
CA GLY A 370 -2.42 17.43 -6.00
C GLY A 370 -2.40 16.36 -4.89
N SER A 371 -1.22 16.07 -4.38
CA SER A 371 -1.06 15.20 -3.21
C SER A 371 -0.94 15.96 -1.89
N VAL A 372 -0.81 17.28 -1.91
CA VAL A 372 -0.54 18.08 -0.71
C VAL A 372 -1.44 17.74 0.47
N PRO A 373 -2.80 17.77 0.35
CA PRO A 373 -3.63 17.45 1.49
C PRO A 373 -3.58 15.96 1.86
N THR A 374 -3.42 15.06 0.91
CA THR A 374 -3.35 13.61 1.20
C THR A 374 -2.07 13.26 1.93
N ASP A 375 -0.94 13.88 1.60
CA ASP A 375 0.32 13.69 2.28
C ASP A 375 0.25 14.22 3.73
N ILE A 376 -0.34 15.40 3.94
CA ILE A 376 -0.50 16.02 5.27
C ILE A 376 -1.41 15.21 6.19
N TYR A 377 -2.49 14.64 5.63
CA TYR A 377 -3.48 13.90 6.41
C TYR A 377 -3.27 12.37 6.39
N GLY A 378 -2.22 11.89 5.72
CA GLY A 378 -1.91 10.47 5.59
C GLY A 378 -3.02 9.70 4.88
N VAL A 379 -3.69 10.32 3.90
CA VAL A 379 -4.76 9.69 3.11
C VAL A 379 -4.13 8.85 2.00
N GLU A 380 -4.31 7.54 2.07
CA GLU A 380 -3.71 6.57 1.13
C GLU A 380 -4.72 6.03 0.11
N GLY A 381 -6.01 6.34 0.29
CA GLY A 381 -7.10 5.92 -0.61
C GLY A 381 -8.25 6.90 -0.64
N ILE A 382 -8.97 6.96 -1.75
CA ILE A 382 -10.19 7.76 -1.92
C ILE A 382 -11.36 6.87 -2.41
N PRO A 383 -12.62 7.19 -1.99
CA PRO A 383 -13.02 8.37 -1.20
C PRO A 383 -12.45 8.32 0.23
N HIS A 384 -12.18 9.49 0.83
CA HIS A 384 -11.90 9.62 2.24
C HIS A 384 -12.68 10.81 2.80
N LEU A 385 -13.48 10.56 3.82
CA LEU A 385 -14.33 11.60 4.44
C LEU A 385 -13.76 11.97 5.82
N MET A 386 -13.90 13.25 6.16
CA MET A 386 -13.46 13.78 7.45
C MET A 386 -14.40 14.89 7.90
N LEU A 387 -14.89 14.82 9.14
CA LEU A 387 -15.73 15.85 9.73
C LEU A 387 -14.88 16.78 10.61
N ILE A 388 -14.86 18.07 10.28
CA ILE A 388 -14.18 19.13 11.05
C ILE A 388 -15.20 19.94 11.82
N GLY A 389 -14.94 20.15 13.11
CA GLY A 389 -15.76 20.97 14.00
C GLY A 389 -15.63 22.46 13.76
N PRO A 390 -16.54 23.27 14.37
CA PRO A 390 -16.56 24.73 14.23
C PRO A 390 -15.27 25.42 14.70
N ASP A 391 -14.56 24.82 15.62
CA ASP A 391 -13.28 25.28 16.17
C ASP A 391 -12.05 24.77 15.39
N GLY A 392 -12.28 23.92 14.39
CA GLY A 392 -11.22 23.30 13.60
C GLY A 392 -10.72 21.95 14.14
N THR A 393 -11.38 21.38 15.14
CA THR A 393 -11.06 20.03 15.63
C THR A 393 -11.52 18.98 14.62
N ILE A 394 -10.69 17.99 14.32
CA ILE A 394 -11.06 16.81 13.54
C ILE A 394 -11.94 15.93 14.43
N LEU A 395 -13.21 15.81 14.09
CA LEU A 395 -14.18 15.09 14.91
C LEU A 395 -14.30 13.62 14.54
N LYS A 396 -14.31 13.35 13.23
CA LYS A 396 -14.37 11.98 12.67
C LYS A 396 -13.59 11.92 11.38
N ARG A 397 -13.06 10.73 11.06
CA ARG A 397 -12.41 10.47 9.77
C ARG A 397 -12.57 9.02 9.34
N GLY A 398 -12.48 8.77 8.03
CA GLY A 398 -12.46 7.42 7.46
C GLY A 398 -13.80 6.69 7.44
N PHE A 399 -14.93 7.39 7.53
CA PHE A 399 -16.28 6.84 7.43
C PHE A 399 -16.84 6.95 6.02
N HIS A 400 -17.80 6.08 5.64
CA HIS A 400 -18.38 6.00 4.30
C HIS A 400 -19.84 5.53 4.34
N GLY A 401 -20.51 5.67 3.19
CA GLY A 401 -21.90 5.26 3.02
C GLY A 401 -22.89 6.22 3.70
N LEU A 402 -24.14 6.17 3.26
CA LEU A 402 -25.15 7.11 3.75
C LEU A 402 -25.34 7.05 5.27
N GLU A 403 -25.40 5.85 5.81
CA GLU A 403 -25.60 5.63 7.25
C GLU A 403 -24.40 6.15 8.05
N GLY A 404 -23.16 5.75 7.70
CA GLY A 404 -21.95 6.20 8.39
C GLY A 404 -21.76 7.72 8.31
N ILE A 405 -22.10 8.37 7.17
CA ILE A 405 -22.05 9.83 7.06
C ILE A 405 -23.11 10.48 7.95
N GLN A 406 -24.34 9.95 7.94
CA GLN A 406 -25.43 10.49 8.76
C GLN A 406 -25.15 10.35 10.25
N GLU A 407 -24.60 9.22 10.69
CA GLU A 407 -24.20 8.98 12.09
C GLU A 407 -23.11 9.95 12.52
N ALA A 408 -22.03 10.06 11.72
CA ALA A 408 -20.92 10.96 12.01
C ALA A 408 -21.37 12.43 12.11
N VAL A 409 -22.31 12.86 11.25
CA VAL A 409 -22.85 14.23 11.27
C VAL A 409 -23.85 14.43 12.42
N ALA A 410 -24.76 13.47 12.64
CA ALA A 410 -25.81 13.58 13.66
C ALA A 410 -25.27 13.51 15.11
N GLU A 411 -24.10 12.92 15.32
CA GLU A 411 -23.44 12.91 16.63
C GLU A 411 -23.16 14.34 17.13
N PHE A 412 -22.80 15.25 16.23
CA PHE A 412 -22.36 16.61 16.58
C PHE A 412 -23.36 17.70 16.21
N ILE A 413 -24.19 17.50 15.19
CA ILE A 413 -25.14 18.51 14.70
C ILE A 413 -26.55 18.16 15.16
N LYS A 414 -27.01 18.87 16.20
CA LYS A 414 -28.36 18.76 16.75
C LYS A 414 -29.26 19.84 16.24
#